data_e094d3d319a5a9997fc148d38a205743
#
_entry.id   e094d3d319a5a9997fc148d38a205743
#
_cell.length_a   1.000
_cell.length_b   1.000
_cell.length_c   1.000
_cell.angle_alpha   90.00
_cell.angle_beta   90.00
_cell.angle_gamma   90.00
#
_symmetry.space_group_name_H-M   'P 1'
#
loop_
_entity.id
_entity.type
_entity.pdbx_description
1 polymer ?
#
loop_
_entity_poly.entity_id
_entity_poly.type
_entity_poly.pdbx_seq_one_letter_code
_entity_poly.pdbx_strand_id
1 'polypeptide(L)'
;MEDKKQDVNKLEELVKTEDSYRALFAFFANLADELSKVLADIKVPEKEEDTWEMKCPYECGDGHYCLQPSGDVFRDCWENIEADNKYFSQGNTFPTEQAAKLEAERRNLLTRFRAFRDECNGDWKADFKNKTAKNEAKWNISYYNGKLQAACTNTFNDFVVFGYFKKKRGALRAIELFGDEIKELFVDCEV
;
A
#
# COMPACT_ATOMS: atom_id res chain seq x y z
N MET A 1 -31.49 -64.85 33.96
CA MET A 1 -32.50 -64.34 32.96
C MET A 1 -32.65 -62.85 33.02
N GLU A 2 -32.32 -62.17 34.10
CA GLU A 2 -32.37 -60.68 34.23
C GLU A 2 -31.28 -59.94 33.44
N ASP A 3 -30.06 -60.51 33.42
CA ASP A 3 -28.94 -59.88 32.69
C ASP A 3 -29.19 -59.68 31.18
N LYS A 4 -29.80 -60.68 30.54
CA LYS A 4 -30.12 -60.59 29.09
C LYS A 4 -31.19 -59.55 28.77
N LYS A 5 -32.06 -59.24 29.71
CA LYS A 5 -33.11 -58.23 29.54
C LYS A 5 -32.53 -56.80 29.68
N GLN A 6 -31.54 -56.64 30.54
CA GLN A 6 -30.84 -55.37 30.72
C GLN A 6 -29.95 -54.99 29.50
N ASP A 7 -29.30 -56.00 28.90
CA ASP A 7 -28.50 -55.80 27.68
C ASP A 7 -29.35 -55.45 26.45
N VAL A 8 -30.55 -56.09 26.35
CA VAL A 8 -31.49 -55.78 25.26
C VAL A 8 -32.02 -54.34 25.36
N ASN A 9 -32.41 -53.90 26.57
CA ASN A 9 -32.89 -52.53 26.77
C ASN A 9 -31.80 -51.49 26.49
N LYS A 10 -30.55 -51.78 26.82
CA LYS A 10 -29.40 -50.87 26.51
C LYS A 10 -29.09 -50.80 25.03
N LEU A 11 -29.25 -51.93 24.30
CA LEU A 11 -29.14 -51.96 22.86
C LEU A 11 -30.27 -51.19 22.15
N GLU A 12 -31.52 -51.33 22.65
CA GLU A 12 -32.65 -50.56 22.13
C GLU A 12 -32.52 -49.04 22.37
N GLU A 13 -31.94 -48.61 23.52
CA GLU A 13 -31.62 -47.20 23.77
C GLU A 13 -30.51 -46.68 22.82
N LEU A 14 -29.47 -47.47 22.59
CA LEU A 14 -28.39 -47.16 21.69
C LEU A 14 -28.88 -47.02 20.23
N VAL A 15 -29.78 -47.91 19.79
CA VAL A 15 -30.40 -47.85 18.44
C VAL A 15 -31.27 -46.58 18.29
N LYS A 16 -32.03 -46.24 19.31
CA LYS A 16 -32.83 -45.00 19.31
C LYS A 16 -31.95 -43.74 19.23
N THR A 17 -30.82 -43.71 19.92
CA THR A 17 -29.86 -42.62 19.84
C THR A 17 -29.20 -42.55 18.46
N GLU A 18 -28.82 -43.68 17.88
CA GLU A 18 -28.21 -43.74 16.56
C GLU A 18 -29.20 -43.27 15.46
N ASP A 19 -30.46 -43.68 15.52
CA ASP A 19 -31.48 -43.20 14.59
C ASP A 19 -31.76 -41.71 14.75
N SER A 20 -31.72 -41.18 15.97
CA SER A 20 -31.82 -39.75 16.24
C SER A 20 -30.65 -38.94 15.65
N TYR A 21 -29.42 -39.45 15.74
CA TYR A 21 -28.27 -38.86 15.11
C TYR A 21 -28.37 -38.91 13.58
N ARG A 22 -28.81 -40.04 13.00
CA ARG A 22 -29.02 -40.17 11.55
C ARG A 22 -30.05 -39.20 11.05
N ALA A 23 -31.17 -39.02 11.77
CA ALA A 23 -32.20 -38.03 11.44
C ALA A 23 -31.67 -36.59 11.51
N LEU A 24 -30.84 -36.28 12.50
CA LEU A 24 -30.20 -34.99 12.67
C LEU A 24 -29.22 -34.71 11.53
N PHE A 25 -28.38 -35.69 11.16
CA PHE A 25 -27.48 -35.58 10.02
C PHE A 25 -28.24 -35.36 8.70
N ALA A 26 -29.34 -36.10 8.45
CA ALA A 26 -30.16 -35.92 7.29
C ALA A 26 -30.81 -34.52 7.21
N PHE A 27 -31.24 -33.99 8.37
CA PHE A 27 -31.76 -32.62 8.46
C PHE A 27 -30.69 -31.58 8.11
N PHE A 28 -29.48 -31.67 8.66
CA PHE A 28 -28.39 -30.76 8.33
C PHE A 28 -27.93 -30.86 6.86
N ALA A 29 -27.91 -32.06 6.30
CA ALA A 29 -27.59 -32.26 4.89
C ALA A 29 -28.62 -31.57 3.99
N ASN A 30 -29.91 -31.74 4.27
CA ASN A 30 -30.98 -31.06 3.53
C ASN A 30 -30.91 -29.54 3.69
N LEU A 31 -30.59 -29.03 4.87
CA LEU A 31 -30.43 -27.60 5.13
C LEU A 31 -29.24 -27.02 4.36
N ALA A 32 -28.12 -27.77 4.28
CA ALA A 32 -26.95 -27.40 3.49
C ALA A 32 -27.27 -27.33 1.98
N ASP A 33 -28.02 -28.30 1.47
CA ASP A 33 -28.48 -28.33 0.08
C ASP A 33 -29.40 -27.14 -0.24
N GLU A 34 -30.35 -26.83 0.65
CA GLU A 34 -31.24 -25.67 0.47
C GLU A 34 -30.46 -24.35 0.52
N LEU A 35 -29.52 -24.20 1.45
CA LEU A 35 -28.63 -23.04 1.52
C LEU A 35 -27.76 -22.91 0.26
N SER A 36 -27.25 -24.02 -0.25
CA SER A 36 -26.46 -24.03 -1.49
C SER A 36 -27.26 -23.57 -2.70
N LYS A 37 -28.53 -23.98 -2.79
CA LYS A 37 -29.45 -23.51 -3.84
C LYS A 37 -29.72 -22.01 -3.73
N VAL A 38 -30.00 -21.51 -2.53
CA VAL A 38 -30.22 -20.08 -2.28
C VAL A 38 -28.96 -19.27 -2.61
N LEU A 39 -27.78 -19.77 -2.24
CA LEU A 39 -26.49 -19.12 -2.56
C LEU A 39 -26.21 -19.11 -4.07
N ALA A 40 -26.61 -20.15 -4.80
CA ALA A 40 -26.44 -20.19 -6.25
C ALA A 40 -27.36 -19.19 -6.98
N ASP A 41 -28.54 -18.89 -6.41
CA ASP A 41 -29.46 -17.88 -6.94
C ASP A 41 -29.10 -16.44 -6.55
N ILE A 42 -28.26 -16.25 -5.53
CA ILE A 42 -27.68 -14.96 -5.21
C ILE A 42 -26.63 -14.64 -6.26
N LYS A 43 -27.03 -13.89 -7.29
CA LYS A 43 -26.08 -13.17 -8.14
C LYS A 43 -25.35 -12.18 -7.25
N VAL A 44 -24.19 -12.59 -6.72
CA VAL A 44 -23.24 -11.63 -6.18
C VAL A 44 -22.96 -10.68 -7.34
N PRO A 45 -23.31 -9.38 -7.27
CA PRO A 45 -22.94 -8.45 -8.32
C PRO A 45 -21.43 -8.64 -8.51
N GLU A 46 -21.00 -8.99 -9.74
CA GLU A 46 -19.59 -8.93 -10.08
C GLU A 46 -19.16 -7.55 -9.60
N LYS A 47 -18.22 -7.52 -8.65
CA LYS A 47 -17.58 -6.29 -8.25
C LYS A 47 -17.00 -5.78 -9.55
N GLU A 48 -17.63 -4.76 -10.17
CA GLU A 48 -16.95 -3.97 -11.16
C GLU A 48 -15.66 -3.56 -10.46
N GLU A 49 -14.55 -4.17 -10.85
CA GLU A 49 -13.25 -3.70 -10.40
C GLU A 49 -13.16 -2.29 -10.97
N ASP A 50 -13.47 -1.32 -10.13
CA ASP A 50 -13.24 0.09 -10.42
C ASP A 50 -11.71 0.29 -10.45
N THR A 51 -11.12 -0.25 -11.52
CA THR A 51 -9.70 -0.13 -11.81
C THR A 51 -9.49 1.25 -12.37
N TRP A 52 -9.02 2.16 -11.51
CA TRP A 52 -8.57 3.46 -11.98
C TRP A 52 -7.40 3.27 -12.96
N GLU A 53 -7.55 3.78 -14.18
CA GLU A 53 -6.49 3.82 -15.18
C GLU A 53 -6.03 5.26 -15.40
N MET A 54 -4.73 5.44 -15.47
CA MET A 54 -4.12 6.73 -15.78
C MET A 54 -4.37 7.07 -17.25
N LYS A 55 -5.14 8.14 -17.49
CA LYS A 55 -5.46 8.63 -18.85
C LYS A 55 -4.38 9.57 -19.33
N CYS A 56 -3.89 9.35 -20.55
CA CYS A 56 -2.98 10.27 -21.22
C CYS A 56 -3.72 11.57 -21.55
N PRO A 57 -3.19 12.75 -21.15
CA PRO A 57 -3.80 14.03 -21.44
C PRO A 57 -3.40 14.59 -22.82
N TYR A 58 -2.48 13.94 -23.55
CA TYR A 58 -1.93 14.43 -24.79
C TYR A 58 -2.61 13.80 -26.02
N GLU A 59 -2.85 14.60 -27.03
CA GLU A 59 -3.27 14.18 -28.37
C GLU A 59 -2.09 14.25 -29.35
N CYS A 60 -2.20 13.55 -30.49
CA CYS A 60 -1.16 13.55 -31.51
C CYS A 60 -0.91 14.98 -32.04
N GLY A 61 0.34 15.45 -31.92
CA GLY A 61 0.74 16.81 -32.25
C GLY A 61 0.91 17.76 -31.05
N ASP A 62 0.51 17.34 -29.85
CA ASP A 62 0.71 18.15 -28.64
C ASP A 62 2.17 18.20 -28.23
N GLY A 63 2.63 19.43 -27.95
CA GLY A 63 3.97 19.65 -27.39
C GLY A 63 4.00 19.35 -25.90
N HIS A 64 5.00 18.64 -25.47
CA HIS A 64 5.25 18.33 -24.04
C HIS A 64 6.76 18.35 -23.73
N TYR A 65 7.10 18.15 -22.46
CA TYR A 65 8.49 18.07 -22.01
C TYR A 65 8.75 16.69 -21.40
N CYS A 66 9.87 16.11 -21.78
CA CYS A 66 10.32 14.82 -21.30
C CYS A 66 11.50 14.98 -20.34
N LEU A 67 11.47 14.17 -19.24
CA LEU A 67 12.57 14.05 -18.28
C LEU A 67 13.35 12.77 -18.56
N GLN A 68 14.63 12.91 -18.87
CA GLN A 68 15.55 11.78 -19.07
C GLN A 68 16.05 11.21 -17.74
N PRO A 69 16.54 9.96 -17.73
CA PRO A 69 17.20 9.35 -16.55
C PRO A 69 18.43 10.13 -16.08
N SER A 70 19.10 10.89 -16.96
CA SER A 70 20.20 11.80 -16.62
C SER A 70 19.79 13.04 -15.84
N GLY A 71 18.47 13.35 -15.81
CA GLY A 71 17.95 14.59 -15.27
C GLY A 71 17.77 15.70 -16.31
N ASP A 72 18.17 15.45 -17.54
CA ASP A 72 17.99 16.43 -18.63
C ASP A 72 16.52 16.52 -19.05
N VAL A 73 16.09 17.74 -19.37
CA VAL A 73 14.73 18.04 -19.86
C VAL A 73 14.81 18.45 -21.31
N PHE A 74 13.97 17.87 -22.16
CA PHE A 74 13.86 18.27 -23.57
C PHE A 74 12.39 18.38 -23.98
N ARG A 75 12.14 19.21 -24.99
CA ARG A 75 10.81 19.35 -25.59
C ARG A 75 10.60 18.26 -26.63
N ASP A 76 9.42 17.67 -26.64
CA ASP A 76 8.99 16.67 -27.61
C ASP A 76 7.58 16.93 -28.09
N CYS A 77 7.14 16.19 -29.11
CA CYS A 77 5.80 16.21 -29.67
C CYS A 77 5.18 14.84 -29.50
N TRP A 78 3.96 14.79 -29.00
CA TRP A 78 3.25 13.53 -28.80
C TRP A 78 2.85 12.90 -30.14
N GLU A 79 3.40 11.74 -30.46
CA GLU A 79 3.11 10.97 -31.67
C GLU A 79 2.27 9.72 -31.40
N ASN A 80 1.96 9.45 -30.13
CA ASN A 80 1.28 8.25 -29.64
C ASN A 80 2.01 6.94 -29.99
N ILE A 81 3.32 6.98 -30.02
CA ILE A 81 4.19 5.83 -30.23
C ILE A 81 4.50 5.11 -28.89
N GLU A 82 5.08 3.92 -28.97
CA GLU A 82 5.43 3.13 -27.77
C GLU A 82 6.37 3.89 -26.82
N ALA A 83 7.29 4.71 -27.36
CA ALA A 83 8.19 5.51 -26.56
C ALA A 83 7.44 6.55 -25.72
N ASP A 84 6.51 7.29 -26.32
CA ASP A 84 5.69 8.30 -25.62
C ASP A 84 4.90 7.66 -24.48
N ASN A 85 4.25 6.53 -24.77
CA ASN A 85 3.47 5.80 -23.78
C ASN A 85 4.35 5.28 -22.61
N LYS A 86 5.59 4.88 -22.87
CA LYS A 86 6.55 4.51 -21.83
C LYS A 86 6.98 5.71 -20.97
N TYR A 87 7.31 6.84 -21.60
CA TYR A 87 7.63 8.06 -20.86
C TYR A 87 6.47 8.51 -19.98
N PHE A 88 5.25 8.49 -20.53
CA PHE A 88 4.05 8.86 -19.80
C PHE A 88 3.76 7.92 -18.63
N SER A 89 3.75 6.62 -18.86
CA SER A 89 3.46 5.62 -17.81
C SER A 89 4.47 5.64 -16.65
N GLN A 90 5.69 6.12 -16.90
CA GLN A 90 6.72 6.30 -15.89
C GLN A 90 6.69 7.69 -15.22
N GLY A 91 5.74 8.57 -15.60
CA GLY A 91 5.66 9.93 -15.07
C GLY A 91 6.82 10.82 -15.52
N ASN A 92 7.32 10.62 -16.76
CA ASN A 92 8.44 11.38 -17.33
C ASN A 92 7.99 12.38 -18.38
N THR A 93 6.68 12.64 -18.53
CA THR A 93 6.12 13.66 -19.43
C THR A 93 5.46 14.78 -18.62
N PHE A 94 5.68 16.02 -19.02
CA PHE A 94 5.24 17.21 -18.30
C PHE A 94 4.66 18.25 -19.25
N PRO A 95 3.65 19.03 -18.83
CA PRO A 95 3.07 20.07 -19.68
C PRO A 95 3.98 21.28 -19.87
N THR A 96 4.93 21.52 -18.95
CA THR A 96 5.85 22.65 -18.99
C THR A 96 7.28 22.23 -18.68
N GLU A 97 8.25 22.98 -19.20
CA GLU A 97 9.66 22.79 -18.89
C GLU A 97 9.95 22.96 -17.39
N GLN A 98 9.27 23.91 -16.77
CA GLN A 98 9.43 24.18 -15.34
C GLN A 98 8.96 23.01 -14.48
N ALA A 99 7.83 22.39 -14.82
CA ALA A 99 7.33 21.20 -14.11
C ALA A 99 8.31 20.02 -14.25
N ALA A 100 8.88 19.83 -15.45
CA ALA A 100 9.87 18.78 -15.67
C ALA A 100 11.16 19.03 -14.88
N LYS A 101 11.66 20.26 -14.85
CA LYS A 101 12.85 20.65 -14.06
C LYS A 101 12.63 20.48 -12.57
N LEU A 102 11.48 20.91 -12.06
CA LEU A 102 11.11 20.74 -10.65
C LEU A 102 11.09 19.26 -10.25
N GLU A 103 10.54 18.41 -11.09
CA GLU A 103 10.55 16.96 -10.81
C GLU A 103 11.96 16.36 -10.88
N ALA A 104 12.83 16.82 -11.79
CA ALA A 104 14.22 16.42 -11.84
C ALA A 104 14.96 16.74 -10.52
N GLU A 105 14.77 17.95 -10.01
CA GLU A 105 15.35 18.40 -8.76
C GLU A 105 14.82 17.63 -7.55
N ARG A 106 13.51 17.36 -7.51
CA ARG A 106 12.89 16.50 -6.49
C ARG A 106 13.49 15.10 -6.47
N ARG A 107 13.66 14.47 -7.62
CA ARG A 107 14.28 13.14 -7.74
C ARG A 107 15.74 13.14 -7.29
N ASN A 108 16.50 14.16 -7.66
CA ASN A 108 17.87 14.36 -7.22
C ASN A 108 17.95 14.49 -5.69
N LEU A 109 17.14 15.38 -5.11
CA LEU A 109 17.08 15.54 -3.65
C LEU A 109 16.71 14.23 -2.96
N LEU A 110 15.68 13.52 -3.41
CA LEU A 110 15.28 12.23 -2.84
C LEU A 110 16.40 11.19 -2.90
N THR A 111 17.17 11.16 -3.96
CA THR A 111 18.31 10.23 -4.12
C THR A 111 19.40 10.53 -3.08
N ARG A 112 19.82 11.79 -2.96
CA ARG A 112 20.84 12.22 -1.97
C ARG A 112 20.34 12.03 -0.54
N PHE A 113 19.08 12.35 -0.29
CA PHE A 113 18.46 12.19 1.02
C PHE A 113 18.40 10.71 1.45
N ARG A 114 18.00 9.83 0.55
CA ARG A 114 17.96 8.38 0.82
C ARG A 114 19.33 7.82 1.13
N ALA A 115 20.36 8.21 0.37
CA ALA A 115 21.72 7.80 0.64
C ALA A 115 22.16 8.24 2.05
N PHE A 116 21.94 9.50 2.42
CA PHE A 116 22.24 10.02 3.75
C PHE A 116 21.47 9.29 4.87
N ARG A 117 20.16 9.07 4.67
CA ARG A 117 19.33 8.33 5.63
C ARG A 117 19.85 6.92 5.84
N ASP A 118 20.19 6.23 4.78
CA ASP A 118 20.65 4.84 4.82
C ASP A 118 22.02 4.74 5.49
N GLU A 119 22.91 5.71 5.27
CA GLU A 119 24.16 5.84 6.03
C GLU A 119 23.91 6.03 7.53
N CYS A 120 22.95 6.92 7.91
CA CYS A 120 22.60 7.16 9.31
C CYS A 120 21.98 5.92 9.99
N ASN A 121 21.25 5.10 9.25
CA ASN A 121 20.52 3.94 9.74
C ASN A 121 21.36 2.65 9.76
N GLY A 122 22.38 2.51 8.91
CA GLY A 122 23.07 1.25 8.66
C GLY A 122 22.06 0.17 8.23
N ASP A 123 22.14 -1.00 8.83
CA ASP A 123 21.24 -2.13 8.54
C ASP A 123 19.84 -1.99 9.12
N TRP A 124 19.57 -0.94 9.91
CA TRP A 124 18.27 -0.75 10.52
C TRP A 124 17.21 -0.33 9.49
N LYS A 125 16.05 -1.00 9.55
CA LYS A 125 14.86 -0.67 8.77
C LYS A 125 13.67 -0.46 9.71
N ALA A 126 12.84 0.53 9.39
CA ALA A 126 11.62 0.78 10.16
C ALA A 126 10.65 -0.41 10.00
N ASP A 127 10.35 -1.08 11.11
CA ASP A 127 9.41 -2.20 11.16
C ASP A 127 8.15 -1.77 11.92
N PHE A 128 7.00 -1.86 11.27
CA PHE A 128 5.69 -1.56 11.83
C PHE A 128 4.82 -2.81 12.03
N LYS A 129 5.30 -3.98 11.62
CA LYS A 129 4.58 -5.26 11.71
C LYS A 129 4.90 -6.02 13.00
N ASN A 130 6.15 -5.95 13.43
CA ASN A 130 6.61 -6.69 14.62
C ASN A 130 6.12 -6.00 15.90
N LYS A 131 5.47 -6.78 16.80
CA LYS A 131 4.96 -6.26 18.08
C LYS A 131 6.07 -5.73 18.98
N THR A 132 7.26 -6.28 18.92
CA THR A 132 8.42 -5.85 19.70
C THR A 132 9.00 -4.53 19.14
N ALA A 133 9.08 -4.40 17.83
CA ALA A 133 9.55 -3.19 17.16
C ALA A 133 8.54 -2.02 17.20
N LYS A 134 7.27 -2.26 17.55
CA LYS A 134 6.26 -1.21 17.74
C LYS A 134 6.62 -0.21 18.83
N ASN A 135 7.44 -0.60 19.79
CA ASN A 135 7.87 0.30 20.88
C ASN A 135 9.13 1.10 20.56
N GLU A 136 9.79 0.82 19.43
CA GLU A 136 10.94 1.60 19.01
C GLU A 136 10.50 2.90 18.34
N ALA A 137 11.04 4.02 18.80
CA ALA A 137 10.82 5.31 18.18
C ALA A 137 11.38 5.34 16.75
N LYS A 138 10.55 5.72 15.80
CA LYS A 138 10.90 5.92 14.39
C LYS A 138 10.78 7.40 14.09
N TRP A 139 11.86 8.02 13.67
CA TRP A 139 11.92 9.47 13.46
C TRP A 139 11.77 9.80 11.98
N ASN A 140 10.89 10.73 11.67
CA ASN A 140 10.70 11.24 10.31
C ASN A 140 10.83 12.76 10.28
N ILE A 141 10.82 13.34 9.09
CA ILE A 141 10.73 14.79 8.90
C ILE A 141 9.27 15.12 8.59
N SER A 142 8.73 16.07 9.32
CA SER A 142 7.40 16.63 9.10
C SER A 142 7.46 18.16 9.01
N TYR A 143 6.53 18.73 8.25
CA TYR A 143 6.34 20.17 8.19
C TYR A 143 5.15 20.56 9.06
N TYR A 144 5.36 21.39 10.04
CA TYR A 144 4.33 21.83 10.97
C TYR A 144 4.56 23.28 11.42
N ASN A 145 3.50 24.11 11.40
CA ASN A 145 3.56 25.52 11.77
C ASN A 145 4.70 26.31 11.10
N GLY A 146 4.87 26.11 9.78
CA GLY A 146 5.87 26.84 9.00
C GLY A 146 7.32 26.34 9.16
N LYS A 147 7.53 25.21 9.84
CA LYS A 147 8.89 24.71 10.12
C LYS A 147 9.00 23.20 9.88
N LEU A 148 10.15 22.79 9.37
CA LEU A 148 10.54 21.38 9.37
C LEU A 148 10.97 20.96 10.77
N GLN A 149 10.51 19.80 11.19
CA GLN A 149 10.83 19.25 12.51
C GLN A 149 11.02 17.73 12.45
N ALA A 150 11.81 17.18 13.37
CA ALA A 150 11.91 15.76 13.58
C ALA A 150 10.70 15.27 14.40
N ALA A 151 9.78 14.58 13.75
CA ALA A 151 8.63 13.95 14.37
C ALA A 151 8.92 12.49 14.73
N CYS A 152 8.22 11.95 15.70
CA CYS A 152 8.38 10.59 16.19
C CYS A 152 7.07 9.82 16.06
N THR A 153 7.16 8.62 15.51
CA THR A 153 6.08 7.65 15.53
C THR A 153 6.59 6.29 16.02
N ASN A 154 5.76 5.55 16.72
CA ASN A 154 6.09 4.21 17.17
C ASN A 154 5.26 3.16 16.44
N THR A 155 3.99 3.44 16.21
CA THR A 155 2.98 2.47 15.77
C THR A 155 2.47 2.69 14.37
N PHE A 156 2.48 3.90 13.86
CA PHE A 156 1.89 4.26 12.57
C PHE A 156 2.96 4.40 11.49
N ASN A 157 2.66 3.86 10.31
CA ASN A 157 3.41 4.15 9.10
C ASN A 157 2.64 5.21 8.31
N ASP A 158 3.15 6.44 8.35
CA ASP A 158 2.53 7.59 7.67
C ASP A 158 2.92 7.67 6.18
N PHE A 159 3.56 6.63 5.63
CA PHE A 159 4.03 6.57 4.23
C PHE A 159 4.86 7.79 3.82
N VAL A 160 5.70 8.27 4.74
CA VAL A 160 6.49 9.49 4.53
C VAL A 160 7.50 9.33 3.39
N VAL A 161 7.55 10.30 2.48
CA VAL A 161 8.36 10.30 1.27
C VAL A 161 9.85 10.12 1.58
N PHE A 162 10.33 10.77 2.65
CA PHE A 162 11.71 10.73 3.09
C PHE A 162 12.08 9.51 3.94
N GLY A 163 11.08 8.71 4.34
CA GLY A 163 11.25 7.53 5.19
C GLY A 163 11.61 7.87 6.64
N TYR A 164 12.20 6.88 7.33
CA TYR A 164 12.40 6.95 8.77
C TYR A 164 13.88 6.82 9.16
N PHE A 165 14.25 7.52 10.24
CA PHE A 165 15.54 7.40 10.92
C PHE A 165 15.39 6.60 12.21
N LYS A 166 16.40 5.82 12.52
CA LYS A 166 16.52 5.12 13.81
C LYS A 166 16.65 6.08 14.98
N LYS A 167 17.36 7.18 14.78
CA LYS A 167 17.70 8.14 15.84
C LYS A 167 17.26 9.56 15.48
N LYS A 168 16.73 10.30 16.47
CA LYS A 168 16.34 11.71 16.31
C LYS A 168 17.44 12.57 15.69
N ARG A 169 18.68 12.36 16.11
CA ARG A 169 19.85 13.11 15.60
C ARG A 169 20.02 13.00 14.08
N GLY A 170 19.70 11.84 13.50
CA GLY A 170 19.76 11.64 12.04
C GLY A 170 18.72 12.52 11.32
N ALA A 171 17.47 12.53 11.81
CA ALA A 171 16.42 13.38 11.27
C ALA A 171 16.74 14.88 11.42
N LEU A 172 17.26 15.31 12.57
CA LEU A 172 17.70 16.70 12.78
C LEU A 172 18.83 17.09 11.83
N ARG A 173 19.83 16.21 11.66
CA ARG A 173 20.94 16.48 10.75
C ARG A 173 20.48 16.51 9.28
N ALA A 174 19.50 15.70 8.90
CA ALA A 174 18.89 15.77 7.59
C ALA A 174 18.18 17.12 7.35
N ILE A 175 17.49 17.65 8.36
CA ILE A 175 16.86 18.98 8.27
C ILE A 175 17.94 20.08 8.10
N GLU A 176 19.07 19.98 8.79
CA GLU A 176 20.18 20.94 8.64
C GLU A 176 20.80 20.91 7.24
N LEU A 177 20.90 19.72 6.63
CA LEU A 177 21.55 19.53 5.31
C LEU A 177 20.62 19.80 4.13
N PHE A 178 19.36 19.43 4.24
CA PHE A 178 18.43 19.38 3.12
C PHE A 178 17.18 20.25 3.34
N GLY A 179 17.06 20.89 4.50
CA GLY A 179 15.81 21.55 4.90
C GLY A 179 15.37 22.69 3.98
N ASP A 180 16.30 23.48 3.47
CA ASP A 180 15.98 24.57 2.57
C ASP A 180 15.49 24.04 1.21
N GLU A 181 16.18 23.03 0.66
CA GLU A 181 15.74 22.37 -0.58
C GLU A 181 14.39 21.64 -0.41
N ILE A 182 14.16 21.00 0.74
CA ILE A 182 12.86 20.37 1.04
C ILE A 182 11.74 21.40 1.03
N LYS A 183 11.95 22.56 1.63
CA LYS A 183 10.94 23.62 1.61
C LYS A 183 10.70 24.12 0.19
N GLU A 184 11.74 24.48 -0.53
CA GLU A 184 11.66 25.00 -1.89
C GLU A 184 10.93 24.02 -2.82
N LEU A 185 11.29 22.73 -2.79
CA LEU A 185 10.81 21.74 -3.75
C LEU A 185 9.50 21.05 -3.35
N PHE A 186 9.10 21.03 -2.08
CA PHE A 186 7.94 20.28 -1.60
C PHE A 186 6.92 21.11 -0.80
N VAL A 187 7.25 22.33 -0.41
CA VAL A 187 6.37 23.19 0.40
C VAL A 187 6.02 24.47 -0.33
N ASP A 188 7.03 25.20 -0.79
CA ASP A 188 6.87 26.56 -1.34
C ASP A 188 6.73 26.56 -2.87
N CYS A 189 6.87 25.42 -3.53
CA CYS A 189 6.76 25.31 -4.99
C CYS A 189 5.31 25.54 -5.44
N GLU A 190 5.08 26.60 -6.21
CA GLU A 190 3.89 26.75 -7.03
C GLU A 190 4.14 26.05 -8.39
N VAL A 191 3.24 25.11 -8.74
CA VAL A 191 3.27 24.41 -10.04
C VAL A 191 2.18 24.95 -10.96
#